data_e0dab324e0959b8e584561d2869dae93
#
_entry.id   e0dab324e0959b8e584561d2869dae93
#
_cell.length_a   1.000
_cell.length_b   1.000
_cell.length_c   1.000
_cell.angle_alpha   90.00
_cell.angle_beta   90.00
_cell.angle_gamma   90.00
#
_symmetry.space_group_name_H-M   'P 1'
#
loop_
_entity.id
_entity.type
_entity.pdbx_description
1 polymer ?
#
loop_
_entity_poly.entity_id
_entity_poly.type
_entity_poly.pdbx_seq_one_letter_code
_entity_poly.pdbx_strand_id
1 'polypeptide(L)'
;MARCNTDIVSECNDALVDMVFVVDASTSVTEYNFLVMKDFIKDFLFNANIDDGNVRVGIIIYSTEDYLQFHLNEYQDKLALFTAIDDIPYRYGSTNTADALNTMRTQMYTEANGDRPGVPNVAIVITDGVSNINSRRTIPEAEQARAEGIHIYAIGIGLTDTTELDGIASQPASENSFAVQEFSELRNLRDTLFSAFCPRE
;
A
#
# COMPACT_ATOMS: atom_id res chain seq x y z
N MET A 1 30.28 22.87 7.33
CA MET A 1 29.13 22.62 8.22
C MET A 1 27.96 22.26 7.32
N ALA A 2 27.65 20.96 7.24
CA ALA A 2 26.49 20.48 6.47
C ALA A 2 25.23 20.83 7.27
N ARG A 3 24.32 21.59 6.67
CA ARG A 3 22.99 21.82 7.24
C ARG A 3 22.23 20.50 7.19
N CYS A 4 21.83 19.99 8.36
CA CYS A 4 20.87 18.88 8.42
C CYS A 4 19.59 19.32 7.71
N ASN A 5 19.17 18.51 6.77
CA ASN A 5 17.99 18.74 5.93
C ASN A 5 16.74 18.39 6.75
N THR A 6 16.38 19.25 7.70
CA THR A 6 15.15 19.13 8.52
C THR A 6 13.92 19.68 7.81
N ASP A 7 14.09 20.36 6.66
CA ASP A 7 13.01 21.07 5.97
C ASP A 7 12.13 20.13 5.11
N ILE A 8 12.63 18.95 4.70
CA ILE A 8 11.89 18.02 3.84
C ILE A 8 10.76 17.29 4.59
N VAL A 9 10.91 17.08 5.89
CA VAL A 9 9.91 16.35 6.71
C VAL A 9 8.72 17.25 7.06
N SER A 10 8.90 18.57 7.08
CA SER A 10 7.83 19.51 7.45
C SER A 10 6.79 19.74 6.35
N GLU A 11 7.17 19.65 5.08
CA GLU A 11 6.26 19.93 3.95
C GLU A 11 5.28 18.79 3.68
N CYS A 12 5.63 17.54 4.04
CA CYS A 12 4.74 16.39 3.90
C CYS A 12 3.73 16.21 5.03
N ASN A 13 3.93 16.85 6.18
CA ASN A 13 3.02 16.75 7.32
C ASN A 13 1.62 17.33 7.04
N ASP A 14 1.50 18.23 6.06
CA ASP A 14 0.24 18.88 5.71
C ASP A 14 -0.47 18.22 4.51
N ALA A 15 0.15 17.22 3.88
CA ALA A 15 -0.45 16.52 2.74
C ALA A 15 -1.69 15.73 3.16
N LEU A 16 -2.82 16.00 2.50
CA LEU A 16 -4.04 15.21 2.66
C LEU A 16 -3.97 14.01 1.72
N VAL A 17 -4.18 12.79 2.25
CA VAL A 17 -4.21 11.58 1.44
C VAL A 17 -5.10 10.49 2.08
N ASP A 18 -5.87 9.80 1.26
CA ASP A 18 -6.58 8.57 1.61
C ASP A 18 -5.78 7.39 1.06
N MET A 19 -5.20 6.59 1.97
CA MET A 19 -4.21 5.56 1.63
C MET A 19 -4.69 4.17 1.98
N VAL A 20 -4.61 3.24 1.03
CA VAL A 20 -4.96 1.83 1.25
C VAL A 20 -3.76 0.94 0.95
N PHE A 21 -3.39 0.11 1.91
CA PHE A 21 -2.44 -0.97 1.71
C PHE A 21 -3.17 -2.24 1.27
N VAL A 22 -2.67 -2.86 0.21
CA VAL A 22 -3.15 -4.14 -0.33
C VAL A 22 -1.99 -5.13 -0.24
N VAL A 23 -2.04 -6.00 0.78
CA VAL A 23 -0.87 -6.75 1.26
C VAL A 23 -1.05 -8.24 1.01
N ASP A 24 -0.11 -8.82 0.30
CA ASP A 24 -0.05 -10.26 0.07
C ASP A 24 0.21 -11.01 1.39
N ALA A 25 -0.64 -11.98 1.68
CA ALA A 25 -0.53 -12.88 2.82
C ALA A 25 -0.56 -14.36 2.37
N SER A 26 -0.20 -14.60 1.11
CA SER A 26 -0.14 -15.96 0.53
C SER A 26 0.98 -16.81 1.13
N THR A 27 0.99 -18.09 0.80
CA THR A 27 1.94 -19.06 1.40
C THR A 27 3.40 -18.74 1.11
N SER A 28 3.74 -18.14 -0.05
CA SER A 28 5.11 -17.76 -0.43
C SER A 28 5.71 -16.72 0.49
N VAL A 29 4.89 -15.77 0.97
CA VAL A 29 5.31 -14.71 1.89
C VAL A 29 5.89 -15.27 3.19
N THR A 30 5.31 -16.33 3.75
CA THR A 30 5.57 -16.88 5.08
C THR A 30 5.12 -15.95 6.23
N GLU A 31 4.84 -16.52 7.39
CA GLU A 31 4.40 -15.74 8.56
C GLU A 31 5.46 -14.75 9.04
N TYR A 32 6.73 -15.14 9.02
CA TYR A 32 7.83 -14.25 9.40
C TYR A 32 7.94 -13.02 8.49
N ASN A 33 7.89 -13.23 7.17
CA ASN A 33 7.99 -12.13 6.21
C ASN A 33 6.73 -11.24 6.23
N PHE A 34 5.56 -11.81 6.55
CA PHE A 34 4.35 -11.02 6.76
C PHE A 34 4.49 -10.05 7.96
N LEU A 35 5.15 -10.48 9.05
CA LEU A 35 5.51 -9.55 10.13
C LEU A 35 6.45 -8.44 9.65
N VAL A 36 7.44 -8.77 8.81
CA VAL A 36 8.34 -7.75 8.23
C VAL A 36 7.57 -6.73 7.37
N MET A 37 6.56 -7.18 6.61
CA MET A 37 5.69 -6.28 5.83
C MET A 37 4.86 -5.37 6.75
N LYS A 38 4.30 -5.89 7.85
CA LYS A 38 3.57 -5.08 8.85
C LYS A 38 4.49 -4.02 9.49
N ASP A 39 5.71 -4.40 9.85
CA ASP A 39 6.71 -3.47 10.38
C ASP A 39 7.07 -2.39 9.36
N PHE A 40 7.24 -2.76 8.09
CA PHE A 40 7.46 -1.79 7.00
C PHE A 40 6.31 -0.79 6.89
N ILE A 41 5.06 -1.23 6.96
CA ILE A 41 3.88 -0.34 6.89
C ILE A 41 3.90 0.65 8.06
N LYS A 42 4.17 0.18 9.29
CA LYS A 42 4.28 1.06 10.46
C LYS A 42 5.44 2.05 10.35
N ASP A 43 6.60 1.60 9.88
CA ASP A 43 7.77 2.47 9.64
C ASP A 43 7.48 3.52 8.57
N PHE A 44 6.77 3.14 7.51
CA PHE A 44 6.34 4.06 6.45
C PHE A 44 5.38 5.13 6.99
N LEU A 45 4.42 4.73 7.82
CA LEU A 45 3.41 5.62 8.42
C LEU A 45 3.94 6.41 9.63
N PHE A 46 5.15 6.16 10.09
CA PHE A 46 5.67 6.76 11.32
C PHE A 46 5.63 8.30 11.30
N ASN A 47 5.98 8.89 10.16
CA ASN A 47 5.96 10.35 9.97
C ASN A 47 4.66 10.87 9.35
N ALA A 48 3.68 10.01 9.06
CA ALA A 48 2.39 10.43 8.52
C ALA A 48 1.56 11.15 9.60
N ASN A 49 0.87 12.21 9.21
CA ASN A 49 0.00 12.97 10.12
C ASN A 49 -1.39 12.33 10.18
N ILE A 50 -1.52 11.28 11.00
CA ILE A 50 -2.76 10.52 11.20
C ILE A 50 -3.61 11.17 12.27
N ASP A 51 -2.99 11.63 13.37
CA ASP A 51 -3.69 12.13 14.56
C ASP A 51 -4.49 13.42 14.29
N ASP A 52 -4.07 14.24 13.33
CA ASP A 52 -4.83 15.42 12.88
C ASP A 52 -5.75 15.11 11.68
N GLY A 53 -5.79 13.84 11.24
CA GLY A 53 -6.66 13.38 10.16
C GLY A 53 -6.19 13.74 8.74
N ASN A 54 -4.94 14.19 8.55
CA ASN A 54 -4.41 14.49 7.22
C ASN A 54 -4.27 13.21 6.40
N VAL A 55 -3.77 12.15 7.02
CA VAL A 55 -3.64 10.83 6.39
C VAL A 55 -4.68 9.88 6.99
N ARG A 56 -5.51 9.29 6.14
CA ARG A 56 -6.39 8.17 6.48
C ARG A 56 -5.83 6.89 5.91
N VAL A 57 -5.93 5.80 6.68
CA VAL A 57 -5.32 4.53 6.31
C VAL A 57 -6.34 3.41 6.39
N GLY A 58 -6.42 2.61 5.30
CA GLY A 58 -7.15 1.36 5.27
C GLY A 58 -6.25 0.21 4.87
N ILE A 59 -6.58 -1.02 5.26
CA ILE A 59 -5.81 -2.20 4.91
C ILE A 59 -6.71 -3.34 4.41
N ILE A 60 -6.28 -3.96 3.32
CA ILE A 60 -6.74 -5.25 2.81
C ILE A 60 -5.55 -6.17 2.79
N ILE A 61 -5.71 -7.40 3.30
CA ILE A 61 -4.76 -8.48 3.04
C ILE A 61 -5.41 -9.49 2.11
N TYR A 62 -4.62 -10.23 1.35
CA TYR A 62 -5.15 -11.23 0.45
C TYR A 62 -4.28 -12.49 0.35
N SER A 63 -4.94 -13.59 0.04
CA SER A 63 -4.34 -14.85 -0.32
C SER A 63 -5.23 -15.53 -1.38
N THR A 64 -5.84 -16.66 -1.09
CA THR A 64 -6.88 -17.27 -1.96
C THR A 64 -8.11 -16.36 -2.09
N GLU A 65 -8.45 -15.67 -1.03
CA GLU A 65 -9.51 -14.67 -0.91
C GLU A 65 -8.91 -13.35 -0.43
N ASP A 66 -9.64 -12.26 -0.57
CA ASP A 66 -9.32 -10.98 0.01
C ASP A 66 -10.01 -10.82 1.37
N TYR A 67 -9.34 -10.16 2.29
CA TYR A 67 -9.79 -9.95 3.66
C TYR A 67 -9.61 -8.48 4.03
N LEU A 68 -10.69 -7.73 3.97
CA LEU A 68 -10.71 -6.35 4.46
C LEU A 68 -10.42 -6.35 5.97
N GLN A 69 -9.45 -5.59 6.41
CA GLN A 69 -9.07 -5.49 7.81
C GLN A 69 -9.76 -4.29 8.47
N PHE A 70 -9.61 -3.11 7.89
CA PHE A 70 -10.29 -1.90 8.34
C PHE A 70 -10.37 -0.85 7.23
N HIS A 71 -11.37 0.01 7.32
CA HIS A 71 -11.63 1.11 6.40
C HIS A 71 -10.86 2.39 6.77
N LEU A 72 -10.88 3.38 5.87
CA LEU A 72 -10.18 4.67 5.99
C LEU A 72 -10.64 5.50 7.21
N ASN A 73 -11.84 5.30 7.74
CA ASN A 73 -12.41 6.06 8.85
C ASN A 73 -12.36 5.34 10.20
N GLU A 74 -11.78 4.15 10.29
CA GLU A 74 -11.82 3.36 11.54
C GLU A 74 -10.80 3.81 12.58
N TYR A 75 -9.58 4.16 12.13
CA TYR A 75 -8.49 4.54 13.03
C TYR A 75 -7.97 5.94 12.69
N GLN A 76 -8.19 6.90 13.59
CA GLN A 76 -7.74 8.29 13.48
C GLN A 76 -6.69 8.64 14.55
N ASP A 77 -6.21 7.66 15.28
CA ASP A 77 -5.11 7.73 16.25
C ASP A 77 -4.01 6.78 15.82
N LYS A 78 -2.78 7.27 15.75
CA LYS A 78 -1.62 6.51 15.23
C LYS A 78 -1.33 5.27 16.07
N LEU A 79 -1.43 5.36 17.39
CA LEU A 79 -1.17 4.23 18.28
C LEU A 79 -2.24 3.14 18.11
N ALA A 80 -3.51 3.53 18.01
CA ALA A 80 -4.60 2.61 17.75
C ALA A 80 -4.45 1.93 16.38
N LEU A 81 -4.08 2.70 15.33
CA LEU A 81 -3.79 2.18 14.00
C LEU A 81 -2.64 1.15 14.02
N PHE A 82 -1.53 1.47 14.69
CA PHE A 82 -0.38 0.55 14.77
C PHE A 82 -0.72 -0.72 15.53
N THR A 83 -1.52 -0.62 16.60
CA THR A 83 -2.04 -1.79 17.31
C THR A 83 -2.91 -2.65 16.39
N ALA A 84 -3.82 -2.04 15.62
CA ALA A 84 -4.64 -2.76 14.67
C ALA A 84 -3.82 -3.45 13.57
N ILE A 85 -2.74 -2.81 13.09
CA ILE A 85 -1.80 -3.43 12.13
C ILE A 85 -1.11 -4.65 12.75
N ASP A 86 -0.68 -4.55 14.01
CA ASP A 86 -0.03 -5.68 14.71
C ASP A 86 -0.99 -6.87 14.89
N ASP A 87 -2.27 -6.62 15.05
CA ASP A 87 -3.30 -7.65 15.23
C ASP A 87 -3.75 -8.33 13.92
N ILE A 88 -3.32 -7.83 12.74
CA ILE A 88 -3.67 -8.45 11.45
C ILE A 88 -3.13 -9.87 11.37
N PRO A 89 -4.00 -10.88 11.19
CA PRO A 89 -3.58 -12.28 11.14
C PRO A 89 -2.94 -12.62 9.79
N TYR A 90 -1.89 -13.44 9.82
CA TYR A 90 -1.36 -14.04 8.60
C TYR A 90 -2.36 -15.05 8.03
N ARG A 91 -2.46 -15.09 6.69
CA ARG A 91 -3.29 -16.05 5.95
C ARG A 91 -2.36 -16.94 5.12
N TYR A 92 -2.87 -18.09 4.79
CA TYR A 92 -2.21 -19.03 3.88
C TYR A 92 -2.98 -19.05 2.56
N GLY A 93 -2.44 -19.66 1.53
CA GLY A 93 -3.15 -19.94 0.30
C GLY A 93 -2.43 -19.43 -0.92
N SER A 94 -3.17 -19.33 -1.99
CA SER A 94 -2.74 -18.85 -3.31
C SER A 94 -2.71 -17.32 -3.35
N THR A 95 -2.45 -16.75 -4.52
CA THR A 95 -2.31 -15.31 -4.71
C THR A 95 -3.40 -14.79 -5.63
N ASN A 96 -4.41 -14.13 -5.07
CA ASN A 96 -5.57 -13.58 -5.76
C ASN A 96 -5.56 -12.04 -5.71
N THR A 97 -4.62 -11.44 -6.40
CA THR A 97 -4.46 -9.98 -6.46
C THR A 97 -5.65 -9.29 -7.11
N ALA A 98 -6.30 -9.95 -8.08
CA ALA A 98 -7.44 -9.38 -8.80
C ALA A 98 -8.62 -9.03 -7.90
N ASP A 99 -9.03 -9.95 -7.02
CA ASP A 99 -10.16 -9.71 -6.12
C ASP A 99 -9.80 -8.67 -5.05
N ALA A 100 -8.55 -8.66 -4.56
CA ALA A 100 -8.07 -7.62 -3.65
C ALA A 100 -8.10 -6.21 -4.27
N LEU A 101 -7.68 -6.06 -5.53
CA LEU A 101 -7.77 -4.80 -6.28
C LEU A 101 -9.23 -4.38 -6.51
N ASN A 102 -10.12 -5.34 -6.81
CA ASN A 102 -11.55 -5.06 -6.95
C ASN A 102 -12.15 -4.57 -5.63
N THR A 103 -11.87 -5.24 -4.51
CA THR A 103 -12.36 -4.84 -3.17
C THR A 103 -11.78 -3.49 -2.76
N MET A 104 -10.50 -3.24 -3.02
CA MET A 104 -9.89 -1.92 -2.81
C MET A 104 -10.69 -0.82 -3.52
N ARG A 105 -10.92 -0.97 -4.81
CA ARG A 105 -11.61 0.01 -5.64
C ARG A 105 -13.07 0.21 -5.23
N THR A 106 -13.81 -0.89 -5.00
CA THR A 106 -15.28 -0.84 -4.83
C THR A 106 -15.73 -0.66 -3.39
N GLN A 107 -14.88 -0.97 -2.41
CA GLN A 107 -15.27 -0.95 -1.00
C GLN A 107 -14.44 0.05 -0.17
N MET A 108 -13.14 0.23 -0.45
CA MET A 108 -12.31 1.10 0.37
C MET A 108 -12.52 2.58 0.03
N TYR A 109 -12.51 2.93 -1.25
CA TYR A 109 -12.65 4.32 -1.70
C TYR A 109 -14.12 4.67 -1.93
N THR A 110 -14.87 4.71 -0.83
CA THR A 110 -16.26 5.18 -0.79
C THR A 110 -16.42 6.16 0.37
N GLU A 111 -17.27 7.18 0.22
CA GLU A 111 -17.52 8.18 1.27
C GLU A 111 -18.00 7.52 2.58
N ALA A 112 -18.82 6.45 2.49
CA ALA A 112 -19.31 5.70 3.65
C ALA A 112 -18.17 5.05 4.45
N ASN A 113 -17.07 4.69 3.78
CA ASN A 113 -15.90 4.03 4.36
C ASN A 113 -14.70 4.98 4.56
N GLY A 114 -14.94 6.28 4.44
CA GLY A 114 -14.00 7.30 4.83
C GLY A 114 -13.20 7.96 3.70
N ASP A 115 -13.48 7.63 2.44
CA ASP A 115 -12.96 8.35 1.29
C ASP A 115 -13.41 9.82 1.32
N ARG A 116 -12.51 10.75 1.13
CA ARG A 116 -12.77 12.19 1.22
C ARG A 116 -12.85 12.83 -0.15
N PRO A 117 -13.95 13.49 -0.51
CA PRO A 117 -14.05 14.16 -1.79
C PRO A 117 -12.93 15.16 -2.03
N GLY A 118 -12.20 14.99 -3.15
CA GLY A 118 -11.11 15.89 -3.54
C GLY A 118 -9.77 15.64 -2.85
N VAL A 119 -9.67 14.64 -1.97
CA VAL A 119 -8.41 14.17 -1.41
C VAL A 119 -7.85 13.08 -2.34
N PRO A 120 -6.53 13.07 -2.62
CA PRO A 120 -5.93 12.03 -3.44
C PRO A 120 -6.08 10.63 -2.83
N ASN A 121 -6.48 9.67 -3.68
CA ASN A 121 -6.60 8.25 -3.36
C ASN A 121 -5.34 7.51 -3.80
N VAL A 122 -4.67 6.86 -2.84
CA VAL A 122 -3.39 6.18 -3.07
C VAL A 122 -3.46 4.75 -2.55
N ALA A 123 -3.13 3.80 -3.41
CA ALA A 123 -2.98 2.40 -3.03
C ALA A 123 -1.51 1.97 -3.06
N ILE A 124 -1.08 1.20 -2.07
CA ILE A 124 0.23 0.56 -2.03
C ILE A 124 0.02 -0.95 -2.04
N VAL A 125 0.31 -1.57 -3.18
CA VAL A 125 0.22 -3.03 -3.36
C VAL A 125 1.57 -3.65 -3.05
N ILE A 126 1.61 -4.65 -2.16
CA ILE A 126 2.85 -5.34 -1.76
C ILE A 126 2.67 -6.83 -1.99
N THR A 127 3.55 -7.44 -2.79
CA THR A 127 3.49 -8.86 -3.15
C THR A 127 4.89 -9.48 -3.31
N ASP A 128 5.01 -10.78 -3.08
CA ASP A 128 6.21 -11.56 -3.38
C ASP A 128 6.03 -12.53 -4.57
N GLY A 129 4.91 -12.43 -5.28
CA GLY A 129 4.59 -13.33 -6.37
C GLY A 129 3.66 -12.73 -7.41
N VAL A 130 3.50 -13.47 -8.51
CA VAL A 130 2.50 -13.18 -9.53
C VAL A 130 1.16 -13.81 -9.15
N SER A 131 0.08 -13.17 -9.53
CA SER A 131 -1.28 -13.68 -9.33
C SER A 131 -1.46 -15.04 -9.98
N ASN A 132 -1.98 -16.01 -9.23
CA ASN A 132 -2.26 -17.37 -9.71
C ASN A 132 -3.76 -17.76 -9.64
N ILE A 133 -4.57 -16.94 -8.97
CA ILE A 133 -6.03 -17.00 -9.00
C ILE A 133 -6.55 -15.76 -9.73
N ASN A 134 -7.49 -15.95 -10.65
CA ASN A 134 -8.08 -14.86 -11.45
C ASN A 134 -7.05 -13.96 -12.15
N SER A 135 -5.85 -14.46 -12.43
CA SER A 135 -4.70 -13.68 -12.91
C SER A 135 -4.99 -12.84 -14.17
N ARG A 136 -5.90 -13.31 -15.05
CA ARG A 136 -6.32 -12.54 -16.23
C ARG A 136 -7.10 -11.27 -15.89
N ARG A 137 -7.60 -11.14 -14.65
CA ARG A 137 -8.33 -9.97 -14.17
C ARG A 137 -7.42 -8.96 -13.45
N THR A 138 -6.23 -9.35 -13.04
CA THR A 138 -5.33 -8.50 -12.22
C THR A 138 -5.06 -7.16 -12.90
N ILE A 139 -4.56 -7.17 -14.14
CA ILE A 139 -4.29 -5.94 -14.88
C ILE A 139 -5.58 -5.15 -15.19
N PRO A 140 -6.67 -5.77 -15.70
CA PRO A 140 -7.94 -5.06 -15.90
C PRO A 140 -8.50 -4.39 -14.62
N GLU A 141 -8.41 -5.01 -13.44
CA GLU A 141 -8.86 -4.39 -12.18
C GLU A 141 -7.96 -3.20 -11.78
N ALA A 142 -6.65 -3.33 -11.96
CA ALA A 142 -5.72 -2.22 -11.74
C ALA A 142 -5.99 -1.05 -12.71
N GLU A 143 -6.25 -1.32 -13.98
CA GLU A 143 -6.62 -0.31 -14.99
C GLU A 143 -7.90 0.43 -14.60
N GLN A 144 -8.93 -0.30 -14.13
CA GLN A 144 -10.17 0.31 -13.65
C GLN A 144 -9.93 1.20 -12.43
N ALA A 145 -9.16 0.74 -11.45
CA ALA A 145 -8.81 1.53 -10.28
C ALA A 145 -8.10 2.84 -10.65
N ARG A 146 -7.13 2.77 -11.56
CA ARG A 146 -6.44 3.96 -12.09
C ARG A 146 -7.38 4.89 -12.88
N ALA A 147 -8.31 4.34 -13.66
CA ALA A 147 -9.31 5.13 -14.39
C ALA A 147 -10.29 5.86 -13.46
N GLU A 148 -10.51 5.34 -12.26
CA GLU A 148 -11.32 5.96 -11.20
C GLU A 148 -10.51 6.95 -10.35
N GLY A 149 -9.24 7.20 -10.70
CA GLY A 149 -8.39 8.20 -10.04
C GLY A 149 -7.57 7.69 -8.86
N ILE A 150 -7.52 6.38 -8.63
CA ILE A 150 -6.67 5.77 -7.59
C ILE A 150 -5.24 5.67 -8.13
N HIS A 151 -4.29 6.31 -7.44
CA HIS A 151 -2.88 6.19 -7.76
C HIS A 151 -2.31 4.93 -7.10
N ILE A 152 -1.69 4.03 -7.88
CA ILE A 152 -1.20 2.74 -7.39
C ILE A 152 0.32 2.71 -7.42
N TYR A 153 0.94 2.55 -6.27
CA TYR A 153 2.32 2.12 -6.12
C TYR A 153 2.35 0.61 -5.94
N ALA A 154 3.20 -0.08 -6.68
CA ALA A 154 3.36 -1.52 -6.59
C ALA A 154 4.77 -1.89 -6.11
N ILE A 155 4.87 -2.73 -5.08
CA ILE A 155 6.11 -3.20 -4.48
C ILE A 155 6.18 -4.71 -4.65
N GLY A 156 7.19 -5.17 -5.40
CA GLY A 156 7.48 -6.58 -5.61
C GLY A 156 8.72 -7.02 -4.84
N ILE A 157 8.67 -8.21 -4.25
CA ILE A 157 9.76 -8.75 -3.43
C ILE A 157 10.21 -10.08 -4.03
N GLY A 158 11.50 -10.18 -4.40
CA GLY A 158 12.08 -11.41 -4.95
C GLY A 158 11.56 -11.81 -6.33
N LEU A 159 10.86 -10.91 -7.04
CA LEU A 159 10.31 -11.20 -8.35
C LEU A 159 11.40 -11.31 -9.40
N THR A 160 11.34 -12.36 -10.23
CA THR A 160 12.21 -12.52 -11.41
C THR A 160 11.62 -11.88 -12.68
N ASP A 161 10.31 -11.67 -12.70
CA ASP A 161 9.57 -10.99 -13.77
C ASP A 161 8.62 -9.96 -13.12
N THR A 162 8.79 -8.70 -13.51
CA THR A 162 8.00 -7.57 -12.98
C THR A 162 6.84 -7.17 -13.89
N THR A 163 6.57 -7.92 -14.95
CA THR A 163 5.55 -7.54 -15.97
C THR A 163 4.16 -7.33 -15.33
N GLU A 164 3.71 -8.21 -14.43
CA GLU A 164 2.43 -8.04 -13.73
C GLU A 164 2.50 -6.85 -12.76
N LEU A 165 3.60 -6.72 -12.01
CA LEU A 165 3.80 -5.62 -11.08
C LEU A 165 3.73 -4.26 -11.79
N ASP A 166 4.44 -4.13 -12.93
CA ASP A 166 4.48 -2.92 -13.75
C ASP A 166 3.11 -2.61 -14.36
N GLY A 167 2.32 -3.66 -14.66
CA GLY A 167 0.94 -3.54 -15.13
C GLY A 167 -0.04 -3.10 -14.04
N ILE A 168 0.21 -3.45 -12.78
CA ILE A 168 -0.59 -3.01 -11.61
C ILE A 168 -0.32 -1.53 -11.31
N ALA A 169 0.93 -1.11 -11.33
CA ALA A 169 1.36 0.23 -10.95
C ALA A 169 0.76 1.32 -11.84
N SER A 170 0.60 2.51 -11.30
CA SER A 170 0.28 3.72 -12.08
C SER A 170 1.40 4.02 -13.08
N GLN A 171 1.03 4.66 -14.19
CA GLN A 171 1.99 4.98 -15.26
C GLN A 171 2.62 6.36 -15.06
N PRO A 172 3.91 6.52 -15.32
CA PRO A 172 4.83 5.50 -15.84
C PRO A 172 5.25 4.49 -14.75
N ALA A 173 5.33 3.20 -15.09
CA ALA A 173 5.72 2.15 -14.14
C ALA A 173 7.10 2.39 -13.52
N SER A 174 8.03 3.01 -14.26
CA SER A 174 9.38 3.36 -13.76
C SER A 174 9.39 4.28 -12.53
N GLU A 175 8.28 4.95 -12.23
CA GLU A 175 8.14 5.83 -11.08
C GLU A 175 7.25 5.25 -9.98
N ASN A 176 6.45 4.21 -10.31
CA ASN A 176 5.39 3.69 -9.44
C ASN A 176 5.51 2.18 -9.16
N SER A 177 6.46 1.49 -9.82
CA SER A 177 6.76 0.07 -9.60
C SER A 177 8.15 -0.07 -8.99
N PHE A 178 8.24 -0.74 -7.85
CA PHE A 178 9.46 -0.91 -7.08
C PHE A 178 9.71 -2.38 -6.82
N ALA A 179 10.91 -2.86 -7.14
CA ALA A 179 11.30 -4.23 -6.89
C ALA A 179 12.50 -4.29 -5.95
N VAL A 180 12.40 -5.13 -4.93
CA VAL A 180 13.49 -5.49 -4.02
C VAL A 180 13.75 -6.98 -4.09
N GLN A 181 14.95 -7.43 -3.73
CA GLN A 181 15.31 -8.84 -3.78
C GLN A 181 14.85 -9.60 -2.54
N GLU A 182 14.86 -8.94 -1.39
CA GLU A 182 14.52 -9.56 -0.10
C GLU A 182 13.62 -8.64 0.73
N PHE A 183 12.81 -9.24 1.62
CA PHE A 183 11.92 -8.52 2.54
C PHE A 183 12.66 -7.52 3.43
N SER A 184 13.90 -7.83 3.81
CA SER A 184 14.76 -6.95 4.61
C SER A 184 15.06 -5.60 3.94
N GLU A 185 14.95 -5.53 2.61
CA GLU A 185 15.21 -4.33 1.82
C GLU A 185 14.01 -3.37 1.76
N LEU A 186 12.82 -3.80 2.17
CA LEU A 186 11.61 -2.96 2.17
C LEU A 186 11.84 -1.63 2.88
N ARG A 187 12.54 -1.65 4.02
CA ARG A 187 12.84 -0.41 4.77
C ARG A 187 13.65 0.62 3.98
N ASN A 188 14.40 0.19 2.95
CA ASN A 188 15.15 1.10 2.08
C ASN A 188 14.23 1.84 1.09
N LEU A 189 13.03 1.29 0.82
CA LEU A 189 12.03 1.92 -0.05
C LEU A 189 11.26 3.04 0.64
N ARG A 190 11.24 3.06 1.98
CA ARG A 190 10.46 4.04 2.74
C ARG A 190 10.69 5.48 2.25
N ASP A 191 11.94 5.91 2.21
CA ASP A 191 12.28 7.29 1.85
C ASP A 191 12.03 7.58 0.36
N THR A 192 12.20 6.58 -0.51
CA THR A 192 11.88 6.69 -1.95
C THR A 192 10.39 6.86 -2.16
N LEU A 193 9.57 6.01 -1.54
CA LEU A 193 8.11 6.10 -1.59
C LEU A 193 7.62 7.41 -0.99
N PHE A 194 8.12 7.78 0.19
CA PHE A 194 7.74 9.02 0.85
C PHE A 194 8.03 10.25 -0.03
N SER A 195 9.16 10.26 -0.74
CA SER A 195 9.50 11.32 -1.71
C SER A 195 8.57 11.36 -2.92
N ALA A 196 7.95 10.24 -3.30
CA ALA A 196 6.99 10.17 -4.39
C ALA A 196 5.62 10.76 -4.01
N PHE A 197 5.23 10.67 -2.72
CA PHE A 197 4.01 11.31 -2.19
C PHE A 197 4.15 12.81 -1.98
N CYS A 198 5.37 13.30 -1.85
CA CYS A 198 5.66 14.71 -1.60
C CYS A 198 6.45 15.27 -2.78
N PRO A 199 5.78 15.62 -3.89
CA PRO A 199 6.47 16.24 -5.00
C PRO A 199 7.12 17.54 -4.52
N ARG A 200 8.41 17.68 -4.78
CA ARG A 200 9.15 18.93 -4.57
C ARG A 200 8.61 19.95 -5.60
N GLU A 201 8.06 21.05 -5.13
CA GLU A 201 7.85 22.21 -6.00
C GLU A 201 9.17 22.74 -6.57
#